data_7391f095f4d2155b0b631b34f2cc13d1
#
_entry.id   7391f095f4d2155b0b631b34f2cc13d1
#
_cell.length_a   1.000
_cell.length_b   1.000
_cell.length_c   1.000
_cell.angle_alpha   90.00
_cell.angle_beta   90.00
_cell.angle_gamma   90.00
#
_symmetry.space_group_name_H-M   'P 1'
#
loop_
_entity.id
_entity.type
_entity.pdbx_description
1 polymer ?
#
loop_
_entity_poly.entity_id
_entity_poly.type
_entity_poly.pdbx_seq_one_letter_code
_entity_poly.pdbx_strand_id
1 'polypeptide(L)'
;MFSLAMGSIRRRPGRFIATLLSTFLGAAVVMTFGSMLDTAAAPGIDSVGKEALTTAANVVGGYGALLVFFAIASTLTVNVRQRREEISLLRRSGATPAQIKRMVVFEAAAVGIVGSLLAIVPAMIGGEQLLNVFKDSGQVADRVDHVFGPIALSMGASITLLASVGAAFLAVRRATKEAAGGATSRGRAKNVAGFAALLLGAGAVGSTFAIDKTAVALMAAPGYGAILLAAGFAILSPALLRVLLRVLSGPLTLLTGASGYLTVHNMRQRANQLSSVLMPLILFISIATAIFYMQIIENDAAKAAGLTRSSDDKSIQTLNFVIAGIIVIFACIMLVNSLYAATTYRTREFGQQRLSGATPGQVLRMIGLESLILTVFGVFFATLSALAGIVSFSIVRTDTAIPDQSLTIWLVVVGIGAVATMVTSVGTAYRGLRSPAVEAVALAA
;
A
#
# COMPACT_ATOMS: atom_id res chain seq x y z
N MET A 1 -15.91 -27.51 -3.01
CA MET A 1 -15.18 -26.34 -2.49
C MET A 1 -15.31 -25.12 -3.41
N PHE A 2 -15.09 -25.25 -4.73
CA PHE A 2 -15.29 -24.15 -5.67
C PHE A 2 -16.72 -23.59 -5.65
N SER A 3 -17.74 -24.47 -5.63
CA SER A 3 -19.15 -24.06 -5.53
C SER A 3 -19.49 -23.30 -4.24
N LEU A 4 -18.86 -23.64 -3.12
CA LEU A 4 -18.99 -22.94 -1.85
C LEU A 4 -18.33 -21.55 -1.90
N ALA A 5 -17.14 -21.45 -2.50
CA ALA A 5 -16.44 -20.18 -2.71
C ALA A 5 -17.25 -19.24 -3.58
N MET A 6 -17.77 -19.72 -4.72
CA MET A 6 -18.60 -18.94 -5.62
C MET A 6 -19.95 -18.55 -4.97
N GLY A 7 -20.56 -19.45 -4.21
CA GLY A 7 -21.76 -19.18 -3.42
C GLY A 7 -21.55 -18.09 -2.36
N SER A 8 -20.39 -18.06 -1.72
CA SER A 8 -19.99 -17.04 -0.74
C SER A 8 -19.89 -15.65 -1.39
N ILE A 9 -19.24 -15.56 -2.56
CA ILE A 9 -19.07 -14.30 -3.32
C ILE A 9 -20.45 -13.77 -3.76
N ARG A 10 -21.31 -14.63 -4.31
CA ARG A 10 -22.64 -14.26 -4.81
C ARG A 10 -23.60 -13.79 -3.70
N ARG A 11 -23.55 -14.41 -2.52
CA ARG A 11 -24.47 -14.09 -1.41
C ARG A 11 -24.08 -12.83 -0.63
N ARG A 12 -22.80 -12.45 -0.63
CA ARG A 12 -22.29 -11.29 0.13
C ARG A 12 -21.26 -10.48 -0.66
N PRO A 13 -21.64 -9.86 -1.81
CA PRO A 13 -20.71 -9.19 -2.70
C PRO A 13 -19.98 -8.01 -2.03
N GLY A 14 -20.65 -7.29 -1.12
CA GLY A 14 -20.07 -6.15 -0.41
C GLY A 14 -18.77 -6.46 0.36
N ARG A 15 -18.56 -7.71 0.77
CA ARG A 15 -17.31 -8.13 1.44
C ARG A 15 -16.09 -8.13 0.53
N PHE A 16 -16.32 -8.37 -0.75
CA PHE A 16 -15.24 -8.54 -1.73
C PHE A 16 -14.91 -7.26 -2.48
N ILE A 17 -15.76 -6.21 -2.37
CA ILE A 17 -15.59 -4.95 -3.10
C ILE A 17 -14.20 -4.35 -2.86
N ALA A 18 -13.76 -4.24 -1.61
CA ALA A 18 -12.45 -3.68 -1.29
C ALA A 18 -11.30 -4.51 -1.88
N THR A 19 -11.41 -5.84 -1.83
CA THR A 19 -10.40 -6.74 -2.40
C THR A 19 -10.45 -6.69 -3.93
N LEU A 20 -11.65 -6.68 -4.52
CA LEU A 20 -11.83 -6.55 -5.96
C LEU A 20 -11.27 -5.22 -6.47
N LEU A 21 -11.54 -4.12 -5.77
CA LEU A 21 -11.00 -2.82 -6.12
C LEU A 21 -9.47 -2.79 -6.02
N SER A 22 -8.89 -3.40 -4.97
CA SER A 22 -7.42 -3.53 -4.83
C SER A 22 -6.81 -4.34 -5.96
N THR A 23 -7.41 -5.49 -6.32
CA THR A 23 -6.91 -6.35 -7.39
C THR A 23 -7.10 -5.71 -8.77
N PHE A 24 -8.22 -5.06 -9.00
CA PHE A 24 -8.52 -4.32 -10.22
C PHE A 24 -7.54 -3.17 -10.45
N LEU A 25 -7.42 -2.26 -9.47
CA LEU A 25 -6.51 -1.12 -9.58
C LEU A 25 -5.05 -1.57 -9.68
N GLY A 26 -4.68 -2.59 -8.90
CA GLY A 26 -3.35 -3.15 -8.94
C GLY A 26 -3.01 -3.77 -10.29
N ALA A 27 -3.90 -4.58 -10.83
CA ALA A 27 -3.72 -5.17 -12.16
C ALA A 27 -3.67 -4.10 -13.25
N ALA A 28 -4.55 -3.07 -13.17
CA ALA A 28 -4.58 -1.98 -14.13
C ALA A 28 -3.23 -1.26 -14.21
N VAL A 29 -2.64 -0.88 -13.06
CA VAL A 29 -1.33 -0.20 -13.03
C VAL A 29 -0.22 -1.11 -13.56
N VAL A 30 -0.15 -2.36 -13.10
CA VAL A 30 0.90 -3.29 -13.56
C VAL A 30 0.79 -3.57 -15.05
N MET A 31 -0.41 -3.75 -15.58
CA MET A 31 -0.64 -3.96 -17.00
C MET A 31 -0.33 -2.70 -17.83
N THR A 32 -0.65 -1.50 -17.32
CA THR A 32 -0.31 -0.22 -17.98
C THR A 32 1.20 -0.10 -18.19
N PHE A 33 2.01 -0.31 -17.14
CA PHE A 33 3.46 -0.28 -17.29
C PHE A 33 4.01 -1.51 -18.02
N GLY A 34 3.38 -2.68 -17.86
CA GLY A 34 3.71 -3.89 -18.61
C GLY A 34 3.53 -3.74 -20.12
N SER A 35 2.52 -2.96 -20.57
CA SER A 35 2.31 -2.70 -21.99
C SER A 35 3.41 -1.85 -22.64
N MET A 36 4.20 -1.12 -21.84
CA MET A 36 5.40 -0.44 -22.32
C MET A 36 6.48 -1.44 -22.77
N LEU A 37 6.56 -2.64 -22.13
CA LEU A 37 7.46 -3.71 -22.59
C LEU A 37 6.97 -4.35 -23.88
N ASP A 38 5.66 -4.58 -24.02
CA ASP A 38 5.10 -5.07 -25.28
C ASP A 38 5.33 -4.06 -26.41
N THR A 39 5.13 -2.77 -26.14
CA THR A 39 5.41 -1.68 -27.07
C THR A 39 6.89 -1.61 -27.42
N ALA A 40 7.80 -1.70 -26.42
CA ALA A 40 9.25 -1.71 -26.63
C ALA A 40 9.76 -2.91 -27.43
N ALA A 41 9.02 -4.01 -27.45
CA ALA A 41 9.33 -5.20 -28.23
C ALA A 41 8.79 -5.14 -29.68
N ALA A 42 7.96 -4.14 -30.01
CA ALA A 42 7.38 -4.01 -31.33
C ALA A 42 8.45 -3.62 -32.40
N PRO A 43 8.30 -4.06 -33.65
CA PRO A 43 9.22 -3.69 -34.71
C PRO A 43 9.17 -2.18 -35.02
N GLY A 44 10.31 -1.59 -35.36
CA GLY A 44 10.39 -0.19 -35.80
C GLY A 44 10.63 0.84 -34.70
N ILE A 45 10.89 0.41 -33.47
CA ILE A 45 11.30 1.28 -32.35
C ILE A 45 12.82 1.46 -32.37
N ASP A 46 13.25 2.70 -32.22
CA ASP A 46 14.65 3.05 -32.06
C ASP A 46 15.23 2.65 -30.70
N SER A 47 16.53 2.61 -30.56
CA SER A 47 17.21 2.18 -29.33
C SER A 47 16.87 3.07 -28.12
N VAL A 48 16.71 4.38 -28.34
CA VAL A 48 16.41 5.37 -27.29
C VAL A 48 14.99 5.15 -26.76
N GLY A 49 14.00 5.08 -27.65
CA GLY A 49 12.61 4.82 -27.24
C GLY A 49 12.46 3.47 -26.55
N LYS A 50 13.16 2.44 -27.05
CA LYS A 50 13.15 1.11 -26.40
C LYS A 50 13.72 1.16 -24.99
N GLU A 51 14.82 1.85 -24.76
CA GLU A 51 15.44 2.01 -23.45
C GLU A 51 14.52 2.78 -22.50
N ALA A 52 13.93 3.89 -22.96
CA ALA A 52 12.99 4.70 -22.19
C ALA A 52 11.77 3.89 -21.71
N LEU A 53 11.10 3.19 -22.63
CA LEU A 53 9.93 2.37 -22.31
C LEU A 53 10.29 1.20 -21.39
N THR A 54 11.41 0.52 -21.62
CA THR A 54 11.87 -0.59 -20.79
C THR A 54 12.25 -0.13 -19.38
N THR A 55 12.92 1.01 -19.26
CA THR A 55 13.28 1.58 -17.95
C THR A 55 12.03 1.97 -17.18
N ALA A 56 11.09 2.66 -17.81
CA ALA A 56 9.83 3.01 -17.16
C ALA A 56 9.06 1.76 -16.68
N ALA A 57 8.97 0.74 -17.53
CA ALA A 57 8.28 -0.49 -17.14
C ALA A 57 8.97 -1.24 -16.01
N ASN A 58 10.30 -1.35 -16.01
CA ASN A 58 11.04 -2.10 -15.01
C ASN A 58 11.13 -1.36 -13.67
N VAL A 59 11.44 -0.06 -13.69
CA VAL A 59 11.62 0.73 -12.46
C VAL A 59 10.27 1.08 -11.87
N VAL A 60 9.42 1.73 -12.65
CA VAL A 60 8.14 2.25 -12.18
C VAL A 60 7.10 1.13 -12.05
N GLY A 61 7.05 0.23 -13.01
CA GLY A 61 6.21 -0.97 -12.96
C GLY A 61 6.62 -1.89 -11.79
N GLY A 62 7.92 -1.98 -11.48
CA GLY A 62 8.43 -2.69 -10.32
C GLY A 62 7.99 -2.08 -8.98
N TYR A 63 8.05 -0.76 -8.83
CA TYR A 63 7.49 -0.08 -7.65
C TYR A 63 5.99 -0.33 -7.54
N GLY A 64 5.27 -0.20 -8.64
CA GLY A 64 3.85 -0.50 -8.72
C GLY A 64 3.52 -1.93 -8.29
N ALA A 65 4.29 -2.91 -8.76
CA ALA A 65 4.11 -4.32 -8.39
C ALA A 65 4.27 -4.57 -6.88
N LEU A 66 5.29 -3.97 -6.24
CA LEU A 66 5.46 -4.04 -4.78
C LEU A 66 4.31 -3.38 -4.03
N LEU A 67 3.88 -2.20 -4.47
CA LEU A 67 2.72 -1.52 -3.89
C LEU A 67 1.46 -2.36 -3.98
N VAL A 68 1.19 -2.92 -5.15
CA VAL A 68 0.06 -3.82 -5.41
C VAL A 68 0.10 -5.03 -4.50
N PHE A 69 1.27 -5.67 -4.37
CA PHE A 69 1.45 -6.81 -3.47
C PHE A 69 1.08 -6.45 -2.03
N PHE A 70 1.64 -5.37 -1.49
CA PHE A 70 1.36 -4.96 -0.11
C PHE A 70 -0.09 -4.52 0.10
N ALA A 71 -0.69 -3.86 -0.86
CA ALA A 71 -2.06 -3.41 -0.81
C ALA A 71 -3.05 -4.58 -0.81
N ILE A 72 -2.89 -5.54 -1.73
CA ILE A 72 -3.70 -6.76 -1.77
C ILE A 72 -3.49 -7.58 -0.50
N ALA A 73 -2.24 -7.74 -0.05
CA ALA A 73 -1.91 -8.47 1.18
C ALA A 73 -2.56 -7.83 2.43
N SER A 74 -2.57 -6.50 2.52
CA SER A 74 -3.22 -5.76 3.59
C SER A 74 -4.74 -5.98 3.56
N THR A 75 -5.38 -5.75 2.42
CA THR A 75 -6.84 -5.87 2.25
C THR A 75 -7.32 -7.30 2.51
N LEU A 76 -6.64 -8.31 1.97
CA LEU A 76 -6.98 -9.72 2.20
C LEU A 76 -6.76 -10.15 3.66
N THR A 77 -5.72 -9.65 4.30
CA THR A 77 -5.49 -9.92 5.73
C THR A 77 -6.64 -9.40 6.58
N VAL A 78 -7.15 -8.20 6.27
CA VAL A 78 -8.34 -7.64 6.92
C VAL A 78 -9.56 -8.51 6.66
N ASN A 79 -9.82 -8.86 5.39
CA ASN A 79 -10.97 -9.69 4.99
C ASN A 79 -10.98 -11.05 5.73
N VAL A 80 -9.85 -11.77 5.76
CA VAL A 80 -9.77 -13.08 6.46
C VAL A 80 -9.94 -12.92 7.97
N ARG A 81 -9.44 -11.84 8.58
CA ARG A 81 -9.64 -11.58 10.01
C ARG A 81 -11.10 -11.39 10.37
N GLN A 82 -11.87 -10.77 9.50
CA GLN A 82 -13.30 -10.50 9.70
C GLN A 82 -14.13 -11.79 9.66
N ARG A 83 -13.64 -12.82 8.98
CA ARG A 83 -14.30 -14.12 8.84
C ARG A 83 -13.93 -15.13 9.94
N ARG A 84 -13.29 -14.69 11.03
CA ARG A 84 -12.84 -15.60 12.10
C ARG A 84 -13.96 -16.41 12.72
N GLU A 85 -15.12 -15.82 12.96
CA GLU A 85 -16.29 -16.50 13.51
C GLU A 85 -16.82 -17.53 12.52
N GLU A 86 -16.97 -17.17 11.25
CA GLU A 86 -17.38 -18.07 10.17
C GLU A 86 -16.41 -19.24 10.02
N ILE A 87 -15.11 -18.98 10.04
CA ILE A 87 -14.06 -20.01 10.01
C ILE A 87 -14.13 -20.91 11.25
N SER A 88 -14.41 -20.34 12.42
CA SER A 88 -14.59 -21.08 13.66
C SER A 88 -15.82 -22.00 13.60
N LEU A 89 -16.95 -21.52 13.07
CA LEU A 89 -18.16 -22.31 12.85
C LEU A 89 -17.91 -23.47 11.88
N LEU A 90 -17.24 -23.22 10.75
CA LEU A 90 -16.87 -24.26 9.79
C LEU A 90 -15.97 -25.34 10.43
N ARG A 91 -15.08 -24.96 11.33
CA ARG A 91 -14.26 -25.92 12.09
C ARG A 91 -15.09 -26.74 13.06
N ARG A 92 -16.02 -26.10 13.77
CA ARG A 92 -16.93 -26.81 14.69
C ARG A 92 -17.87 -27.77 13.96
N SER A 93 -18.22 -27.49 12.69
CA SER A 93 -18.97 -28.40 11.83
C SER A 93 -18.12 -29.48 11.15
N GLY A 94 -16.83 -29.63 11.52
CA GLY A 94 -15.95 -30.68 11.05
C GLY A 94 -15.09 -30.36 9.83
N ALA A 95 -15.07 -29.11 9.36
CA ALA A 95 -14.22 -28.73 8.25
C ALA A 95 -12.72 -28.77 8.64
N THR A 96 -11.91 -29.46 7.83
CA THR A 96 -10.46 -29.53 8.07
C THR A 96 -9.76 -28.20 7.76
N PRO A 97 -8.61 -27.90 8.41
CA PRO A 97 -7.83 -26.70 8.10
C PRO A 97 -7.44 -26.59 6.63
N ALA A 98 -7.19 -27.74 5.97
CA ALA A 98 -6.87 -27.78 4.54
C ALA A 98 -8.06 -27.37 3.66
N GLN A 99 -9.28 -27.78 4.03
CA GLN A 99 -10.51 -27.42 3.32
C GLN A 99 -10.80 -25.91 3.42
N ILE A 100 -10.67 -25.35 4.63
CA ILE A 100 -10.84 -23.91 4.87
C ILE A 100 -9.80 -23.12 4.07
N LYS A 101 -8.55 -23.55 4.09
CA LYS A 101 -7.47 -22.92 3.32
C LYS A 101 -7.77 -22.92 1.83
N ARG A 102 -8.14 -24.08 1.25
CA ARG A 102 -8.51 -24.17 -0.17
C ARG A 102 -9.67 -23.24 -0.51
N MET A 103 -10.71 -23.19 0.32
CA MET A 103 -11.87 -22.31 0.10
C MET A 103 -11.44 -20.85 -0.02
N VAL A 104 -10.68 -20.33 0.96
CA VAL A 104 -10.28 -18.90 0.98
C VAL A 104 -9.28 -18.59 -0.13
N VAL A 105 -8.37 -19.50 -0.47
CA VAL A 105 -7.44 -19.34 -1.58
C VAL A 105 -8.19 -19.30 -2.91
N PHE A 106 -9.18 -20.17 -3.13
CA PHE A 106 -10.02 -20.15 -4.33
C PHE A 106 -10.86 -18.86 -4.43
N GLU A 107 -11.40 -18.35 -3.32
CA GLU A 107 -12.11 -17.07 -3.31
C GLU A 107 -11.17 -15.93 -3.70
N ALA A 108 -9.96 -15.88 -3.13
CA ALA A 108 -8.97 -14.86 -3.45
C ALA A 108 -8.48 -14.95 -4.90
N ALA A 109 -8.28 -16.16 -5.42
CA ALA A 109 -7.92 -16.38 -6.81
C ALA A 109 -9.04 -15.94 -7.75
N ALA A 110 -10.31 -16.27 -7.45
CA ALA A 110 -11.45 -15.86 -8.25
C ALA A 110 -11.58 -14.33 -8.30
N VAL A 111 -11.45 -13.65 -7.16
CA VAL A 111 -11.47 -12.18 -7.09
C VAL A 111 -10.28 -11.60 -7.84
N GLY A 112 -9.08 -12.19 -7.72
CA GLY A 112 -7.89 -11.78 -8.48
C GLY A 112 -8.07 -11.91 -9.99
N ILE A 113 -8.64 -13.02 -10.47
CA ILE A 113 -8.95 -13.23 -11.90
C ILE A 113 -9.95 -12.20 -12.39
N VAL A 114 -11.06 -12.03 -11.68
CA VAL A 114 -12.09 -11.05 -12.07
C VAL A 114 -11.51 -9.63 -12.06
N GLY A 115 -10.73 -9.26 -11.03
CA GLY A 115 -10.07 -7.97 -10.96
C GLY A 115 -9.11 -7.74 -12.12
N SER A 116 -8.30 -8.75 -12.47
CA SER A 116 -7.37 -8.68 -13.62
C SER A 116 -8.10 -8.56 -14.95
N LEU A 117 -9.21 -9.29 -15.15
CA LEU A 117 -10.02 -9.19 -16.39
C LEU A 117 -10.66 -7.81 -16.54
N LEU A 118 -11.22 -7.27 -15.45
CA LEU A 118 -11.81 -5.94 -15.48
C LEU A 118 -10.76 -4.85 -15.72
N ALA A 119 -9.50 -5.09 -15.35
CA ALA A 119 -8.40 -4.16 -15.50
C ALA A 119 -7.89 -4.02 -16.93
N ILE A 120 -8.18 -4.96 -17.84
CA ILE A 120 -7.64 -4.96 -19.20
C ILE A 120 -7.96 -3.66 -19.95
N VAL A 121 -9.23 -3.29 -20.01
CA VAL A 121 -9.65 -2.08 -20.75
C VAL A 121 -9.08 -0.80 -20.17
N PRO A 122 -9.17 -0.54 -18.84
CA PRO A 122 -8.50 0.61 -18.24
C PRO A 122 -6.98 0.62 -18.43
N ALA A 123 -6.33 -0.57 -18.41
CA ALA A 123 -4.90 -0.66 -18.62
C ALA A 123 -4.49 -0.37 -20.07
N MET A 124 -5.29 -0.78 -21.04
CA MET A 124 -5.08 -0.41 -22.46
C MET A 124 -5.15 1.11 -22.64
N ILE A 125 -6.19 1.74 -22.10
CA ILE A 125 -6.35 3.21 -22.17
C ILE A 125 -5.19 3.90 -21.43
N GLY A 126 -4.86 3.43 -20.24
CA GLY A 126 -3.75 3.97 -19.46
C GLY A 126 -2.40 3.82 -20.16
N GLY A 127 -2.16 2.70 -20.83
CA GLY A 127 -0.96 2.44 -21.61
C GLY A 127 -0.85 3.37 -22.83
N GLU A 128 -1.94 3.57 -23.56
CA GLU A 128 -1.99 4.50 -24.69
C GLU A 128 -1.71 5.94 -24.23
N GLN A 129 -2.35 6.38 -23.14
CA GLN A 129 -2.09 7.72 -22.58
C GLN A 129 -0.64 7.87 -22.11
N LEU A 130 -0.08 6.85 -21.47
CA LEU A 130 1.30 6.87 -21.02
C LEU A 130 2.26 6.94 -22.22
N LEU A 131 2.02 6.18 -23.30
CA LEU A 131 2.80 6.24 -24.52
C LEU A 131 2.73 7.64 -25.16
N ASN A 132 1.54 8.27 -25.18
CA ASN A 132 1.40 9.62 -25.69
C ASN A 132 2.26 10.62 -24.92
N VAL A 133 2.35 10.50 -23.58
CA VAL A 133 3.26 11.32 -22.77
C VAL A 133 4.74 11.08 -23.15
N PHE A 134 5.12 9.83 -23.49
CA PHE A 134 6.48 9.55 -23.99
C PHE A 134 6.72 10.15 -25.37
N LYS A 135 5.74 10.18 -26.26
CA LYS A 135 5.81 10.85 -27.57
C LYS A 135 5.91 12.36 -27.41
N ASP A 136 5.03 12.95 -26.61
CA ASP A 136 5.03 14.40 -26.33
C ASP A 136 6.35 14.88 -25.71
N SER A 137 7.05 13.98 -24.99
CA SER A 137 8.38 14.24 -24.43
C SER A 137 9.54 14.01 -25.40
N GLY A 138 9.26 13.59 -26.64
CA GLY A 138 10.29 13.34 -27.65
C GLY A 138 11.14 12.08 -27.40
N GLN A 139 10.82 11.27 -26.39
CA GLN A 139 11.57 10.03 -26.09
C GLN A 139 11.16 8.86 -26.98
N VAL A 140 9.98 8.90 -27.55
CA VAL A 140 9.44 7.88 -28.48
C VAL A 140 8.92 8.59 -29.70
N ALA A 141 9.24 8.06 -30.88
CA ALA A 141 8.79 8.63 -32.14
C ALA A 141 7.24 8.54 -32.27
N ASP A 142 6.60 9.57 -32.84
CA ASP A 142 5.14 9.65 -33.01
C ASP A 142 4.52 8.47 -33.77
N ARG A 143 5.32 7.86 -34.65
CA ARG A 143 4.93 6.72 -35.50
C ARG A 143 4.77 5.39 -34.75
N VAL A 144 5.15 5.34 -33.47
CA VAL A 144 5.08 4.11 -32.65
C VAL A 144 3.64 3.93 -32.14
N ASP A 145 3.02 2.82 -32.47
CA ASP A 145 1.69 2.49 -31.95
C ASP A 145 1.77 1.75 -30.63
N HIS A 146 0.77 1.97 -29.76
CA HIS A 146 0.66 1.27 -28.50
C HIS A 146 0.34 -0.20 -28.74
N VAL A 147 1.14 -1.08 -28.15
CA VAL A 147 0.94 -2.52 -28.21
C VAL A 147 0.59 -3.02 -26.79
N PHE A 148 -0.61 -3.58 -26.67
CA PHE A 148 -1.04 -4.28 -25.45
C PHE A 148 -1.00 -5.78 -25.72
N GLY A 149 0.05 -6.42 -25.25
CA GLY A 149 0.38 -7.79 -25.62
C GLY A 149 0.42 -8.77 -24.45
N PRO A 150 1.03 -9.94 -24.68
CA PRO A 150 1.11 -11.01 -23.68
C PRO A 150 1.95 -10.65 -22.45
N ILE A 151 2.93 -9.72 -22.57
CA ILE A 151 3.76 -9.32 -21.43
C ILE A 151 2.91 -8.54 -20.42
N ALA A 152 2.13 -7.55 -20.86
CA ALA A 152 1.21 -6.80 -20.01
C ALA A 152 0.21 -7.72 -19.32
N LEU A 153 -0.44 -8.61 -20.09
CA LEU A 153 -1.42 -9.55 -19.55
C LEU A 153 -0.81 -10.52 -18.53
N SER A 154 0.34 -11.12 -18.86
CA SER A 154 0.99 -12.09 -17.98
C SER A 154 1.54 -11.43 -16.71
N MET A 155 2.17 -10.25 -16.82
CA MET A 155 2.64 -9.49 -15.64
C MET A 155 1.49 -9.12 -14.71
N GLY A 156 0.46 -8.45 -15.23
CA GLY A 156 -0.66 -8.01 -14.41
C GLY A 156 -1.42 -9.18 -13.78
N ALA A 157 -1.71 -10.22 -14.53
CA ALA A 157 -2.39 -11.39 -14.02
C ALA A 157 -1.52 -12.16 -12.99
N SER A 158 -0.25 -12.43 -13.31
CA SER A 158 0.62 -13.21 -12.41
C SER A 158 0.91 -12.49 -11.09
N ILE A 159 1.26 -11.21 -11.13
CA ILE A 159 1.53 -10.43 -9.92
C ILE A 159 0.29 -10.33 -9.04
N THR A 160 -0.87 -10.03 -9.65
CA THR A 160 -2.14 -9.93 -8.91
C THR A 160 -2.58 -11.27 -8.33
N LEU A 161 -2.45 -12.36 -9.09
CA LEU A 161 -2.77 -13.71 -8.61
C LEU A 161 -1.81 -14.17 -7.52
N LEU A 162 -0.50 -13.99 -7.71
CA LEU A 162 0.50 -14.33 -6.69
C LEU A 162 0.29 -13.55 -5.40
N ALA A 163 0.01 -12.24 -5.50
CA ALA A 163 -0.34 -11.42 -4.36
C ALA A 163 -1.61 -11.90 -3.66
N SER A 164 -2.68 -12.18 -4.43
CA SER A 164 -3.98 -12.62 -3.90
C SER A 164 -3.89 -13.99 -3.25
N VAL A 165 -3.34 -14.96 -3.95
CA VAL A 165 -3.19 -16.35 -3.48
C VAL A 165 -2.20 -16.42 -2.31
N GLY A 166 -1.03 -15.76 -2.43
CA GLY A 166 -0.02 -15.72 -1.39
C GLY A 166 -0.52 -15.05 -0.11
N ALA A 167 -1.19 -13.91 -0.23
CA ALA A 167 -1.79 -13.22 0.90
C ALA A 167 -2.90 -14.04 1.57
N ALA A 168 -3.80 -14.65 0.79
CA ALA A 168 -4.86 -15.52 1.30
C ALA A 168 -4.27 -16.74 2.03
N PHE A 169 -3.28 -17.40 1.44
CA PHE A 169 -2.58 -18.52 2.03
C PHE A 169 -1.96 -18.15 3.39
N LEU A 170 -1.22 -17.04 3.43
CA LEU A 170 -0.59 -16.57 4.67
C LEU A 170 -1.62 -16.17 5.72
N ALA A 171 -2.71 -15.49 5.32
CA ALA A 171 -3.76 -15.05 6.22
C ALA A 171 -4.51 -16.24 6.84
N VAL A 172 -4.89 -17.24 6.05
CA VAL A 172 -5.57 -18.45 6.56
C VAL A 172 -4.64 -19.32 7.38
N ARG A 173 -3.40 -19.54 6.95
CA ARG A 173 -2.41 -20.26 7.75
C ARG A 173 -2.24 -19.63 9.13
N ARG A 174 -2.30 -18.31 9.19
CA ARG A 174 -2.30 -17.56 10.45
C ARG A 174 -3.57 -17.80 11.26
N ALA A 175 -4.74 -17.68 10.66
CA ALA A 175 -6.02 -17.88 11.33
C ALA A 175 -6.23 -19.29 11.87
N THR A 176 -5.82 -20.32 11.11
CA THR A 176 -5.94 -21.74 11.53
C THR A 176 -4.96 -22.12 12.63
N LYS A 177 -3.75 -21.54 12.65
CA LYS A 177 -2.74 -21.80 13.67
C LYS A 177 -3.11 -21.11 15.01
N GLU A 178 -3.78 -19.97 14.98
CA GLU A 178 -4.35 -19.29 16.15
C GLU A 178 -5.40 -20.11 16.87
N ALA A 179 -6.28 -20.71 16.09
CA ALA A 179 -7.34 -21.53 16.63
C ALA A 179 -6.83 -22.89 17.22
N ALA A 180 -5.56 -23.25 16.97
CA ALA A 180 -4.92 -24.45 17.50
C ALA A 180 -4.04 -24.18 18.75
N GLY A 181 -4.16 -23.00 19.41
CA GLY A 181 -3.44 -22.71 20.65
C GLY A 181 -1.97 -22.28 20.52
N GLY A 182 -1.47 -22.11 19.28
CA GLY A 182 -0.07 -21.74 19.01
C GLY A 182 0.24 -20.24 19.13
N ALA A 183 -0.08 -19.60 20.25
CA ALA A 183 0.04 -18.13 20.41
C ALA A 183 1.49 -17.61 20.51
N THR A 184 2.43 -18.40 21.01
CA THR A 184 3.79 -17.95 21.35
C THR A 184 4.78 -17.90 20.17
N SER A 185 4.63 -18.73 19.15
CA SER A 185 5.51 -18.77 17.97
C SER A 185 5.28 -17.59 16.99
N ARG A 186 4.20 -16.87 17.13
CA ARG A 186 3.65 -15.89 16.17
C ARG A 186 4.30 -14.53 16.20
N GLY A 187 4.61 -14.02 17.36
CA GLY A 187 5.34 -12.75 17.52
C GLY A 187 6.71 -12.83 16.86
N ARG A 188 7.39 -13.96 17.05
CA ARG A 188 8.74 -14.19 16.53
C ARG A 188 8.79 -14.22 15.00
N ALA A 189 7.91 -14.98 14.32
CA ALA A 189 7.90 -15.06 12.85
C ALA A 189 7.54 -13.73 12.18
N LYS A 190 6.60 -12.97 12.74
CA LYS A 190 6.25 -11.64 12.24
C LYS A 190 7.40 -10.65 12.46
N ASN A 191 8.04 -10.68 13.63
CA ASN A 191 9.18 -9.83 13.90
C ASN A 191 10.36 -10.19 12.98
N VAL A 192 10.64 -11.48 12.78
CA VAL A 192 11.67 -11.93 11.81
C VAL A 192 11.39 -11.42 10.40
N ALA A 193 10.15 -11.53 9.91
CA ALA A 193 9.78 -11.00 8.60
C ALA A 193 9.93 -9.47 8.51
N GLY A 194 9.58 -8.75 9.57
CA GLY A 194 9.77 -7.29 9.64
C GLY A 194 11.24 -6.91 9.67
N PHE A 195 12.06 -7.58 10.49
CA PHE A 195 13.52 -7.36 10.52
C PHE A 195 14.18 -7.74 9.20
N ALA A 196 13.77 -8.84 8.58
CA ALA A 196 14.29 -9.22 7.25
C ALA A 196 13.96 -8.15 6.19
N ALA A 197 12.74 -7.59 6.21
CA ALA A 197 12.38 -6.50 5.32
C ALA A 197 13.22 -5.23 5.58
N LEU A 198 13.48 -4.89 6.86
CA LEU A 198 14.37 -3.77 7.21
C LEU A 198 15.80 -4.01 6.75
N LEU A 199 16.35 -5.21 6.93
CA LEU A 199 17.70 -5.56 6.48
C LEU A 199 17.83 -5.53 4.96
N LEU A 200 16.86 -6.10 4.24
CA LEU A 200 16.82 -6.04 2.77
C LEU A 200 16.67 -4.61 2.28
N GLY A 201 15.83 -3.81 2.94
CA GLY A 201 15.66 -2.40 2.62
C GLY A 201 16.93 -1.59 2.86
N ALA A 202 17.60 -1.79 4.00
CA ALA A 202 18.88 -1.16 4.31
C ALA A 202 19.98 -1.61 3.33
N GLY A 203 19.99 -2.88 2.95
CA GLY A 203 20.89 -3.41 1.92
C GLY A 203 20.65 -2.78 0.55
N ALA A 204 19.39 -2.59 0.14
CA ALA A 204 19.03 -1.91 -1.10
C ALA A 204 19.41 -0.43 -1.08
N VAL A 205 19.21 0.27 0.06
CA VAL A 205 19.71 1.64 0.25
C VAL A 205 21.24 1.68 0.19
N GLY A 206 21.91 0.73 0.86
CA GLY A 206 23.37 0.63 0.84
C GLY A 206 23.95 0.31 -0.55
N SER A 207 23.27 -0.49 -1.37
CA SER A 207 23.71 -0.79 -2.74
C SER A 207 23.72 0.43 -3.65
N THR A 208 23.00 1.51 -3.30
CA THR A 208 23.03 2.78 -4.06
C THR A 208 24.44 3.32 -4.17
N PHE A 209 25.28 3.16 -3.14
CA PHE A 209 26.65 3.65 -3.12
C PHE A 209 27.62 2.87 -4.03
N ALA A 210 27.20 1.71 -4.53
CA ALA A 210 27.95 0.89 -5.49
C ALA A 210 27.51 1.11 -6.95
N ILE A 211 26.49 1.96 -7.18
CA ILE A 211 25.96 2.25 -8.52
C ILE A 211 26.59 3.55 -9.03
N ASP A 212 26.91 3.57 -10.31
CA ASP A 212 27.50 4.75 -10.96
C ASP A 212 26.50 5.91 -10.93
N LYS A 213 26.96 7.11 -10.59
CA LYS A 213 26.12 8.32 -10.49
C LYS A 213 25.45 8.75 -11.79
N THR A 214 25.95 8.26 -12.92
CA THR A 214 25.38 8.50 -14.26
C THR A 214 24.39 7.43 -14.72
N ALA A 215 24.22 6.35 -13.93
CA ALA A 215 23.36 5.25 -14.32
C ALA A 215 21.88 5.66 -14.31
N VAL A 216 21.16 5.42 -15.41
CA VAL A 216 19.72 5.71 -15.54
C VAL A 216 18.88 5.00 -14.45
N ALA A 217 19.33 3.83 -14.00
CA ALA A 217 18.64 3.06 -12.96
C ALA A 217 19.05 3.43 -11.52
N LEU A 218 19.83 4.52 -11.31
CA LEU A 218 20.31 4.90 -9.98
C LEU A 218 19.16 5.08 -8.96
N MET A 219 18.01 5.64 -9.38
CA MET A 219 16.85 5.81 -8.52
C MET A 219 16.20 4.50 -8.07
N ALA A 220 16.46 3.38 -8.77
CA ALA A 220 15.81 2.12 -8.48
C ALA A 220 16.17 1.56 -7.09
N ALA A 221 17.47 1.48 -6.79
CA ALA A 221 17.95 0.91 -5.54
C ALA A 221 17.42 1.63 -4.28
N PRO A 222 17.56 2.96 -4.13
CA PRO A 222 17.04 3.69 -2.98
C PRO A 222 15.50 3.70 -2.95
N GLY A 223 14.83 3.70 -4.10
CA GLY A 223 13.38 3.60 -4.19
C GLY A 223 12.86 2.27 -3.66
N TYR A 224 13.39 1.14 -4.12
CA TYR A 224 13.07 -0.19 -3.57
C TYR A 224 13.46 -0.29 -2.10
N GLY A 225 14.59 0.30 -1.70
CA GLY A 225 15.04 0.37 -0.32
C GLY A 225 14.02 1.09 0.58
N ALA A 226 13.53 2.25 0.18
CA ALA A 226 12.51 3.01 0.91
C ALA A 226 11.19 2.21 1.05
N ILE A 227 10.75 1.52 -0.01
CA ILE A 227 9.56 0.65 0.02
C ILE A 227 9.74 -0.50 1.02
N LEU A 228 10.89 -1.20 0.97
CA LEU A 228 11.15 -2.34 1.85
C LEU A 228 11.32 -1.90 3.31
N LEU A 229 11.96 -0.76 3.58
CA LEU A 229 12.05 -0.17 4.92
C LEU A 229 10.64 0.19 5.43
N ALA A 230 9.83 0.85 4.62
CA ALA A 230 8.46 1.19 4.96
C ALA A 230 7.62 -0.06 5.26
N ALA A 231 7.76 -1.11 4.44
CA ALA A 231 7.10 -2.40 4.67
C ALA A 231 7.60 -3.06 5.97
N GLY A 232 8.90 -3.01 6.27
CA GLY A 232 9.48 -3.51 7.50
C GLY A 232 8.91 -2.81 8.74
N PHE A 233 8.89 -1.48 8.76
CA PHE A 233 8.25 -0.69 9.82
C PHE A 233 6.75 -0.99 9.94
N ALA A 234 6.06 -1.11 8.82
CA ALA A 234 4.64 -1.46 8.80
C ALA A 234 4.37 -2.86 9.40
N ILE A 235 5.20 -3.84 9.10
CA ILE A 235 5.11 -5.19 9.67
C ILE A 235 5.40 -5.16 11.18
N LEU A 236 6.39 -4.39 11.63
CA LEU A 236 6.77 -4.23 13.03
C LEU A 236 5.85 -3.25 13.78
N SER A 237 4.98 -2.51 13.10
CA SER A 237 4.13 -1.46 13.67
C SER A 237 3.37 -1.87 14.94
N PRO A 238 2.85 -3.11 15.13
CA PRO A 238 2.20 -3.46 16.39
C PRO A 238 3.13 -3.48 17.60
N ALA A 239 4.40 -3.88 17.39
CA ALA A 239 5.38 -3.87 18.45
C ALA A 239 5.83 -2.44 18.77
N LEU A 240 6.15 -1.69 17.73
CA LEU A 240 6.57 -0.29 17.81
C LEU A 240 5.45 0.60 18.42
N LEU A 241 4.21 0.40 18.01
CA LEU A 241 3.06 1.12 18.55
C LEU A 241 2.86 0.84 20.05
N ARG A 242 3.04 -0.41 20.51
CA ARG A 242 2.97 -0.72 21.94
C ARG A 242 4.05 -0.03 22.74
N VAL A 243 5.27 0.07 22.20
CA VAL A 243 6.38 0.79 22.84
C VAL A 243 6.07 2.28 22.90
N LEU A 244 5.67 2.88 21.79
CA LEU A 244 5.29 4.30 21.72
C LEU A 244 4.16 4.64 22.68
N LEU A 245 3.09 3.86 22.69
CA LEU A 245 1.96 4.07 23.59
C LEU A 245 2.32 3.88 25.07
N ARG A 246 3.38 3.12 25.38
CA ARG A 246 3.92 3.02 26.75
C ARG A 246 4.61 4.32 27.14
N VAL A 247 5.41 4.90 26.25
CA VAL A 247 6.10 6.18 26.48
C VAL A 247 5.10 7.33 26.54
N LEU A 248 4.13 7.37 25.61
CA LEU A 248 3.14 8.44 25.54
C LEU A 248 2.01 8.32 26.58
N SER A 249 1.92 7.22 27.31
CA SER A 249 0.84 7.02 28.30
C SER A 249 0.79 8.14 29.35
N GLY A 250 1.93 8.54 29.90
CA GLY A 250 2.04 9.62 30.89
C GLY A 250 1.55 10.97 30.31
N PRO A 251 2.20 11.53 29.28
CA PRO A 251 1.81 12.81 28.68
C PRO A 251 0.34 12.85 28.20
N LEU A 252 -0.15 11.78 27.57
CA LEU A 252 -1.53 11.74 27.07
C LEU A 252 -2.56 11.73 28.20
N THR A 253 -2.28 11.01 29.28
CA THR A 253 -3.20 11.02 30.45
C THR A 253 -3.21 12.37 31.15
N LEU A 254 -2.07 13.05 31.23
CA LEU A 254 -1.99 14.40 31.80
C LEU A 254 -2.77 15.44 30.99
N LEU A 255 -2.69 15.36 29.63
CA LEU A 255 -3.34 16.33 28.75
C LEU A 255 -4.84 16.08 28.53
N THR A 256 -5.28 14.82 28.50
CA THR A 256 -6.64 14.45 28.10
C THR A 256 -7.41 13.67 29.17
N GLY A 257 -6.83 13.49 30.35
CA GLY A 257 -7.46 12.84 31.49
C GLY A 257 -7.88 11.38 31.23
N ALA A 258 -9.04 10.99 31.70
CA ALA A 258 -9.58 9.63 31.58
C ALA A 258 -9.77 9.17 30.12
N SER A 259 -10.09 10.08 29.20
CA SER A 259 -10.26 9.75 27.78
C SER A 259 -8.94 9.35 27.13
N GLY A 260 -7.83 10.01 27.47
CA GLY A 260 -6.49 9.64 27.00
C GLY A 260 -6.04 8.29 27.54
N TYR A 261 -6.25 8.05 28.83
CA TYR A 261 -5.94 6.76 29.43
C TYR A 261 -6.67 5.60 28.75
N LEU A 262 -7.98 5.74 28.55
CA LEU A 262 -8.81 4.73 27.87
C LEU A 262 -8.38 4.51 26.42
N THR A 263 -8.08 5.60 25.70
CA THR A 263 -7.58 5.53 24.31
C THR A 263 -6.29 4.75 24.23
N VAL A 264 -5.29 5.09 25.05
CA VAL A 264 -3.98 4.41 25.09
C VAL A 264 -4.14 2.94 25.45
N HIS A 265 -4.93 2.64 26.49
CA HIS A 265 -5.16 1.27 26.92
C HIS A 265 -5.82 0.43 25.84
N ASN A 266 -6.88 0.95 25.20
CA ASN A 266 -7.60 0.32 24.13
C ASN A 266 -6.71 0.10 22.88
N MET A 267 -5.94 1.11 22.48
CA MET A 267 -4.99 1.01 21.36
C MET A 267 -3.90 -0.04 21.62
N ARG A 268 -3.37 -0.14 22.83
CA ARG A 268 -2.36 -1.17 23.18
C ARG A 268 -2.90 -2.58 23.05
N GLN A 269 -4.12 -2.84 23.48
CA GLN A 269 -4.78 -4.15 23.33
C GLN A 269 -5.03 -4.47 21.85
N ARG A 270 -5.34 -3.46 21.04
CA ARG A 270 -5.67 -3.57 19.62
C ARG A 270 -4.52 -3.30 18.65
N ALA A 271 -3.29 -3.14 19.13
CA ALA A 271 -2.15 -2.77 18.29
C ALA A 271 -1.98 -3.67 17.04
N ASN A 272 -2.31 -4.96 17.16
CA ASN A 272 -2.30 -5.88 16.02
C ASN A 272 -3.38 -5.61 14.95
N GLN A 273 -4.52 -5.02 15.35
CA GLN A 273 -5.59 -4.65 14.41
C GLN A 273 -5.25 -3.32 13.74
N LEU A 274 -4.72 -2.37 14.51
CA LEU A 274 -4.33 -1.05 14.05
C LEU A 274 -3.19 -1.09 13.01
N SER A 275 -2.36 -2.13 13.02
CA SER A 275 -1.32 -2.32 12.00
C SER A 275 -1.85 -2.41 10.58
N SER A 276 -3.12 -2.81 10.38
CA SER A 276 -3.74 -2.84 9.05
C SER A 276 -4.05 -1.46 8.50
N VAL A 277 -4.21 -0.47 9.37
CA VAL A 277 -4.38 0.95 9.03
C VAL A 277 -3.02 1.61 8.78
N LEU A 278 -2.03 1.27 9.62
CA LEU A 278 -0.69 1.86 9.54
C LEU A 278 0.07 1.46 8.28
N MET A 279 -0.09 0.22 7.82
CA MET A 279 0.66 -0.28 6.67
C MET A 279 0.46 0.55 5.39
N PRO A 280 -0.77 0.78 4.90
CA PRO A 280 -0.97 1.59 3.71
C PRO A 280 -0.55 3.06 3.90
N LEU A 281 -0.71 3.60 5.11
CA LEU A 281 -0.30 4.97 5.42
C LEU A 281 1.23 5.15 5.37
N ILE A 282 1.97 4.25 6.01
CA ILE A 282 3.44 4.27 5.99
C ILE A 282 3.96 4.11 4.56
N LEU A 283 3.41 3.16 3.80
CA LEU A 283 3.81 2.94 2.41
C LEU A 283 3.51 4.16 1.54
N PHE A 284 2.30 4.72 1.62
CA PHE A 284 1.93 5.90 0.83
C PHE A 284 2.86 7.08 1.07
N ILE A 285 3.02 7.48 2.34
CA ILE A 285 3.83 8.66 2.67
C ILE A 285 5.31 8.42 2.32
N SER A 286 5.84 7.22 2.61
CA SER A 286 7.24 6.90 2.30
C SER A 286 7.52 6.95 0.81
N ILE A 287 6.68 6.30 0.00
CA ILE A 287 6.90 6.20 -1.44
C ILE A 287 6.70 7.55 -2.12
N ALA A 288 5.59 8.25 -1.81
CA ALA A 288 5.30 9.53 -2.40
C ALA A 288 6.40 10.56 -2.08
N THR A 289 6.85 10.60 -0.83
CA THR A 289 7.95 11.48 -0.43
C THR A 289 9.25 11.10 -1.13
N ALA A 290 9.65 9.82 -1.10
CA ALA A 290 10.90 9.39 -1.70
C ALA A 290 10.94 9.66 -3.20
N ILE A 291 9.90 9.31 -3.95
CA ILE A 291 9.84 9.48 -5.41
C ILE A 291 9.90 10.96 -5.78
N PHE A 292 9.10 11.81 -5.15
CA PHE A 292 9.11 13.24 -5.52
C PHE A 292 10.42 13.93 -5.17
N TYR A 293 11.00 13.65 -3.99
CA TYR A 293 12.29 14.26 -3.64
C TYR A 293 13.42 13.76 -4.52
N MET A 294 13.51 12.46 -4.79
CA MET A 294 14.52 11.92 -5.69
C MET A 294 14.38 12.50 -7.11
N GLN A 295 13.13 12.70 -7.58
CA GLN A 295 12.88 13.29 -8.88
C GLN A 295 13.33 14.76 -8.96
N ILE A 296 13.14 15.53 -7.89
CA ILE A 296 13.59 16.93 -7.85
C ILE A 296 15.11 17.00 -7.78
N ILE A 297 15.74 16.16 -6.94
CA ILE A 297 17.21 16.06 -6.87
C ILE A 297 17.80 15.73 -8.25
N GLU A 298 17.20 14.77 -8.97
CA GLU A 298 17.61 14.42 -10.33
C GLU A 298 17.49 15.60 -11.29
N ASN A 299 16.37 16.33 -11.25
CA ASN A 299 16.17 17.50 -12.08
C ASN A 299 17.15 18.64 -11.77
N ASP A 300 17.48 18.85 -10.50
CA ASP A 300 18.42 19.91 -10.10
C ASP A 300 19.87 19.50 -10.42
N ALA A 301 20.21 18.21 -10.29
CA ALA A 301 21.51 17.69 -10.72
C ALA A 301 21.70 17.83 -12.25
N ALA A 302 20.66 17.54 -13.04
CA ALA A 302 20.70 17.73 -14.49
C ALA A 302 20.88 19.20 -14.89
N LYS A 303 20.22 20.13 -14.20
CA LYS A 303 20.40 21.58 -14.40
C LYS A 303 21.82 22.02 -14.06
N ALA A 304 22.39 21.55 -12.95
CA ALA A 304 23.73 21.88 -12.49
C ALA A 304 24.82 21.36 -13.44
N ALA A 305 24.57 20.23 -14.10
CA ALA A 305 25.49 19.66 -15.08
C ALA A 305 25.56 20.45 -16.42
N GLY A 306 24.85 21.59 -16.52
CA GLY A 306 24.89 22.44 -17.73
C GLY A 306 24.22 21.81 -18.96
N LEU A 307 23.44 20.74 -18.76
CA LEU A 307 22.54 20.21 -19.77
C LEU A 307 21.47 21.27 -20.03
N THR A 308 21.82 22.20 -20.92
CA THR A 308 21.06 23.39 -21.26
C THR A 308 19.71 22.96 -21.84
N ARG A 309 18.67 23.51 -21.28
CA ARG A 309 17.26 23.29 -21.56
C ARG A 309 16.93 23.43 -23.04
N SER A 310 17.15 22.37 -23.80
CA SER A 310 16.40 22.18 -25.03
C SER A 310 14.91 21.97 -24.70
N SER A 311 14.02 22.14 -25.67
CA SER A 311 12.61 21.77 -25.52
C SER A 311 12.46 20.33 -25.04
N ASP A 312 13.38 19.46 -25.44
CA ASP A 312 13.42 18.03 -25.13
C ASP A 312 13.67 17.76 -23.64
N ASP A 313 14.57 18.51 -22.98
CA ASP A 313 14.83 18.35 -21.53
C ASP A 313 13.65 18.72 -20.65
N LYS A 314 12.86 19.73 -21.05
CA LYS A 314 11.61 20.08 -20.34
C LYS A 314 10.57 19.00 -20.50
N SER A 315 10.50 18.38 -21.65
CA SER A 315 9.59 17.29 -21.97
C SER A 315 9.91 16.05 -21.15
N ILE A 316 11.19 15.67 -21.03
CA ILE A 316 11.66 14.57 -20.18
C ILE A 316 11.34 14.82 -18.70
N GLN A 317 11.57 16.03 -18.22
CA GLN A 317 11.22 16.41 -16.85
C GLN A 317 9.70 16.27 -16.59
N THR A 318 8.88 16.71 -17.52
CA THR A 318 7.43 16.58 -17.44
C THR A 318 7.00 15.12 -17.40
N LEU A 319 7.57 14.28 -18.26
CA LEU A 319 7.34 12.84 -18.28
C LEU A 319 7.62 12.19 -16.92
N ASN A 320 8.78 12.48 -16.34
CA ASN A 320 9.16 11.92 -15.07
C ASN A 320 8.20 12.33 -13.93
N PHE A 321 7.72 13.57 -13.94
CA PHE A 321 6.70 14.03 -13.00
C PHE A 321 5.34 13.35 -13.21
N VAL A 322 4.94 13.13 -14.46
CA VAL A 322 3.70 12.41 -14.78
C VAL A 322 3.77 10.97 -14.28
N ILE A 323 4.87 10.28 -14.52
CA ILE A 323 5.11 8.91 -14.03
C ILE A 323 5.06 8.87 -12.50
N ALA A 324 5.78 9.77 -11.84
CA ALA A 324 5.76 9.88 -10.38
C ALA A 324 4.33 10.16 -9.86
N GLY A 325 3.61 11.05 -10.52
CA GLY A 325 2.22 11.39 -10.22
C GLY A 325 1.27 10.19 -10.30
N ILE A 326 1.41 9.35 -11.33
CA ILE A 326 0.60 8.12 -11.50
C ILE A 326 0.81 7.19 -10.31
N ILE A 327 2.06 6.96 -9.88
CA ILE A 327 2.36 6.10 -8.72
C ILE A 327 1.76 6.68 -7.45
N VAL A 328 1.89 7.97 -7.23
CA VAL A 328 1.38 8.63 -6.02
C VAL A 328 -0.15 8.62 -5.98
N ILE A 329 -0.82 8.89 -7.09
CA ILE A 329 -2.28 8.79 -7.20
C ILE A 329 -2.74 7.35 -6.90
N PHE A 330 -2.07 6.37 -7.50
CA PHE A 330 -2.36 4.96 -7.24
C PHE A 330 -2.18 4.61 -5.76
N ALA A 331 -1.05 5.01 -5.16
CA ALA A 331 -0.78 4.77 -3.74
C ALA A 331 -1.82 5.46 -2.83
N CYS A 332 -2.30 6.65 -3.19
CA CYS A 332 -3.37 7.36 -2.49
C CYS A 332 -4.70 6.60 -2.56
N ILE A 333 -5.10 6.15 -3.74
CA ILE A 333 -6.32 5.35 -3.93
C ILE A 333 -6.23 4.06 -3.10
N MET A 334 -5.07 3.39 -3.12
CA MET A 334 -4.84 2.19 -2.33
C MET A 334 -4.86 2.44 -0.82
N LEU A 335 -4.35 3.59 -0.37
CA LEU A 335 -4.47 4.03 1.03
C LEU A 335 -5.93 4.15 1.44
N VAL A 336 -6.73 4.92 0.69
CA VAL A 336 -8.15 5.15 0.98
C VAL A 336 -8.93 3.82 0.99
N ASN A 337 -8.70 2.96 -0.01
CA ASN A 337 -9.36 1.66 -0.11
C ASN A 337 -9.00 0.74 1.08
N SER A 338 -7.73 0.68 1.45
CA SER A 338 -7.26 -0.13 2.58
C SER A 338 -7.78 0.39 3.92
N LEU A 339 -7.83 1.71 4.10
CA LEU A 339 -8.42 2.35 5.28
C LEU A 339 -9.92 2.08 5.37
N TYR A 340 -10.64 2.21 4.27
CA TYR A 340 -12.06 1.90 4.20
C TYR A 340 -12.31 0.44 4.60
N ALA A 341 -11.56 -0.50 4.02
CA ALA A 341 -11.65 -1.91 4.37
C ALA A 341 -11.36 -2.18 5.85
N ALA A 342 -10.38 -1.46 6.45
CA ALA A 342 -10.02 -1.65 7.86
C ALA A 342 -11.03 -1.07 8.85
N THR A 343 -11.78 -0.03 8.46
CA THR A 343 -12.64 0.73 9.37
C THR A 343 -14.13 0.36 9.28
N THR A 344 -14.61 -0.05 8.11
CA THR A 344 -16.03 -0.40 7.89
C THR A 344 -16.55 -1.48 8.84
N TYR A 345 -15.70 -2.35 9.33
CA TYR A 345 -16.10 -3.50 10.17
C TYR A 345 -16.05 -3.23 11.68
N ARG A 346 -15.73 -2.02 12.08
CA ARG A 346 -15.71 -1.61 13.50
C ARG A 346 -17.11 -1.23 14.04
N THR A 347 -18.14 -1.30 13.19
CA THR A 347 -19.52 -0.92 13.55
C THR A 347 -20.04 -1.69 14.77
N ARG A 348 -19.70 -2.99 14.90
CA ARG A 348 -20.05 -3.80 16.08
C ARG A 348 -19.42 -3.26 17.36
N GLU A 349 -18.15 -2.86 17.30
CA GLU A 349 -17.45 -2.28 18.45
C GLU A 349 -18.11 -0.97 18.89
N PHE A 350 -18.50 -0.13 17.94
CA PHE A 350 -19.20 1.12 18.21
C PHE A 350 -20.58 0.87 18.84
N GLY A 351 -21.29 -0.17 18.36
CA GLY A 351 -22.53 -0.64 18.97
C GLY A 351 -22.34 -1.08 20.43
N GLN A 352 -21.33 -1.89 20.70
CA GLN A 352 -21.00 -2.36 22.06
C GLN A 352 -20.65 -1.21 23.01
N GLN A 353 -19.85 -0.22 22.55
CA GLN A 353 -19.52 0.96 23.35
C GLN A 353 -20.75 1.82 23.68
N ARG A 354 -21.70 1.93 22.75
CA ARG A 354 -22.97 2.63 22.98
C ARG A 354 -23.88 1.88 23.95
N LEU A 355 -23.91 0.56 23.86
CA LEU A 355 -24.66 -0.26 24.83
C LEU A 355 -24.04 -0.20 26.23
N SER A 356 -22.74 0.05 26.36
CA SER A 356 -22.09 0.31 27.65
C SER A 356 -22.21 1.77 28.14
N GLY A 357 -23.00 2.61 27.46
CA GLY A 357 -23.32 3.97 27.88
C GLY A 357 -22.51 5.09 27.23
N ALA A 358 -21.64 4.77 26.27
CA ALA A 358 -20.90 5.83 25.56
C ALA A 358 -21.80 6.60 24.59
N THR A 359 -21.71 7.94 24.62
CA THR A 359 -22.41 8.78 23.64
C THR A 359 -21.76 8.74 22.27
N PRO A 360 -22.50 8.95 21.17
CA PRO A 360 -21.92 8.99 19.82
C PRO A 360 -20.76 9.99 19.68
N GLY A 361 -20.86 11.15 20.35
CA GLY A 361 -19.80 12.17 20.36
C GLY A 361 -18.54 11.70 21.06
N GLN A 362 -18.65 10.95 22.15
CA GLN A 362 -17.50 10.35 22.85
C GLN A 362 -16.80 9.30 21.99
N VAL A 363 -17.56 8.46 21.28
CA VAL A 363 -17.00 7.46 20.35
C VAL A 363 -16.28 8.15 19.20
N LEU A 364 -16.83 9.20 18.60
CA LEU A 364 -16.18 9.97 17.53
C LEU A 364 -14.89 10.66 17.99
N ARG A 365 -14.89 11.27 19.18
CA ARG A 365 -13.68 11.88 19.76
C ARG A 365 -12.58 10.83 20.01
N MET A 366 -12.95 9.68 20.53
CA MET A 366 -12.01 8.56 20.74
C MET A 366 -11.39 8.11 19.41
N ILE A 367 -12.19 7.95 18.34
CA ILE A 367 -11.71 7.56 17.02
C ILE A 367 -10.84 8.64 16.40
N GLY A 368 -11.19 9.91 16.58
CA GLY A 368 -10.39 11.05 16.13
C GLY A 368 -8.99 11.06 16.79
N LEU A 369 -8.91 10.87 18.11
CA LEU A 369 -7.64 10.75 18.83
C LEU A 369 -6.85 9.51 18.39
N GLU A 370 -7.50 8.37 18.23
CA GLU A 370 -6.88 7.16 17.70
C GLU A 370 -6.27 7.39 16.31
N SER A 371 -7.05 8.01 15.40
CA SER A 371 -6.59 8.33 14.05
C SER A 371 -5.43 9.32 14.04
N LEU A 372 -5.44 10.31 14.92
CA LEU A 372 -4.36 11.27 15.08
C LEU A 372 -3.05 10.58 15.52
N ILE A 373 -3.12 9.73 16.56
CA ILE A 373 -1.98 8.97 17.05
C ILE A 373 -1.42 8.07 15.95
N LEU A 374 -2.29 7.37 15.21
CA LEU A 374 -1.88 6.52 14.10
C LEU A 374 -1.24 7.31 12.97
N THR A 375 -1.77 8.50 12.67
CA THR A 375 -1.20 9.38 11.65
C THR A 375 0.20 9.86 12.05
N VAL A 376 0.38 10.38 13.26
CA VAL A 376 1.70 10.82 13.76
C VAL A 376 2.72 9.67 13.73
N PHE A 377 2.31 8.49 14.21
CA PHE A 377 3.14 7.29 14.17
C PHE A 377 3.49 6.89 12.73
N GLY A 378 2.50 6.87 11.83
CA GLY A 378 2.68 6.52 10.43
C GLY A 378 3.61 7.49 9.71
N VAL A 379 3.42 8.80 9.91
CA VAL A 379 4.28 9.87 9.37
C VAL A 379 5.72 9.70 9.84
N PHE A 380 5.95 9.45 11.12
CA PHE A 380 7.30 9.30 11.66
C PHE A 380 8.07 8.16 10.97
N PHE A 381 7.51 6.96 10.91
CA PHE A 381 8.19 5.82 10.30
C PHE A 381 8.25 5.90 8.76
N ALA A 382 7.25 6.51 8.15
CA ALA A 382 7.28 6.77 6.71
C ALA A 382 8.38 7.77 6.33
N THR A 383 8.51 8.85 7.08
CA THR A 383 9.56 9.85 6.87
C THR A 383 10.94 9.25 7.08
N LEU A 384 11.12 8.41 8.12
CA LEU A 384 12.40 7.74 8.36
C LEU A 384 12.79 6.82 7.21
N SER A 385 11.85 6.06 6.65
CA SER A 385 12.11 5.21 5.48
C SER A 385 12.35 6.01 4.20
N ALA A 386 11.61 7.09 3.97
CA ALA A 386 11.82 7.98 2.83
C ALA A 386 13.20 8.66 2.90
N LEU A 387 13.57 9.19 4.06
CA LEU A 387 14.86 9.85 4.27
C LEU A 387 16.04 8.91 3.99
N ALA A 388 15.95 7.63 4.37
CA ALA A 388 17.00 6.66 4.08
C ALA A 388 17.24 6.54 2.55
N GLY A 389 16.18 6.48 1.74
CA GLY A 389 16.30 6.47 0.28
C GLY A 389 16.75 7.82 -0.30
N ILE A 390 16.18 8.92 0.17
CA ILE A 390 16.48 10.27 -0.34
C ILE A 390 17.94 10.63 -0.06
N VAL A 391 18.42 10.41 1.16
CA VAL A 391 19.79 10.77 1.56
C VAL A 391 20.82 9.94 0.79
N SER A 392 20.60 8.62 0.64
CA SER A 392 21.52 7.78 -0.14
C SER A 392 21.58 8.19 -1.60
N PHE A 393 20.42 8.51 -2.21
CA PHE A 393 20.35 9.01 -3.58
C PHE A 393 21.05 10.37 -3.73
N SER A 394 20.79 11.31 -2.81
CA SER A 394 21.38 12.65 -2.81
C SER A 394 22.91 12.60 -2.72
N ILE A 395 23.45 11.80 -1.79
CA ILE A 395 24.90 11.64 -1.64
C ILE A 395 25.56 11.15 -2.93
N VAL A 396 24.99 10.12 -3.56
CA VAL A 396 25.59 9.55 -4.78
C VAL A 396 25.42 10.47 -5.98
N ARG A 397 24.27 11.17 -6.09
CA ARG A 397 23.95 11.99 -7.26
C ARG A 397 24.54 13.39 -7.21
N THR A 398 24.54 14.04 -6.04
CA THR A 398 24.91 15.45 -5.87
C THR A 398 26.07 15.68 -4.90
N ASP A 399 26.68 14.63 -4.37
CA ASP A 399 27.73 14.68 -3.35
C ASP A 399 27.31 15.46 -2.07
N THR A 400 25.98 15.66 -1.84
CA THR A 400 25.42 16.34 -0.68
C THR A 400 24.48 15.41 0.12
N ALA A 401 24.65 15.36 1.44
CA ALA A 401 23.84 14.50 2.29
C ALA A 401 22.41 15.06 2.54
N ILE A 402 22.27 16.37 2.60
CA ILE A 402 21.00 17.05 2.83
C ILE A 402 20.64 17.80 1.55
N PRO A 403 19.57 17.38 0.86
CA PRO A 403 19.12 18.11 -0.32
C PRO A 403 18.52 19.45 0.08
N ASP A 404 18.86 20.53 -0.63
CA ASP A 404 18.33 21.89 -0.45
C ASP A 404 16.88 22.01 -0.95
N GLN A 405 16.05 21.03 -0.59
CA GLN A 405 14.68 20.95 -1.05
C GLN A 405 13.69 21.49 -0.03
N SER A 406 12.66 22.19 -0.53
CA SER A 406 11.57 22.72 0.30
C SER A 406 10.80 21.60 1.01
N LEU A 407 10.45 21.79 2.27
CA LEU A 407 9.58 20.89 3.05
C LEU A 407 8.12 20.86 2.52
N THR A 408 7.78 21.72 1.56
CA THR A 408 6.41 21.85 1.04
C THR A 408 5.85 20.52 0.51
N ILE A 409 6.66 19.77 -0.24
CA ILE A 409 6.25 18.49 -0.82
C ILE A 409 5.93 17.48 0.28
N TRP A 410 6.82 17.39 1.27
CA TRP A 410 6.59 16.52 2.42
C TRP A 410 5.32 16.90 3.18
N LEU A 411 5.09 18.21 3.41
CA LEU A 411 3.88 18.70 4.06
C LEU A 411 2.61 18.38 3.26
N VAL A 412 2.65 18.49 1.93
CA VAL A 412 1.52 18.14 1.05
C VAL A 412 1.23 16.64 1.12
N VAL A 413 2.26 15.79 0.99
CA VAL A 413 2.10 14.32 1.06
C VAL A 413 1.58 13.88 2.42
N VAL A 414 2.15 14.40 3.50
CA VAL A 414 1.70 14.15 4.88
C VAL A 414 0.27 14.64 5.08
N GLY A 415 -0.04 15.84 4.57
CA GLY A 415 -1.39 16.41 4.62
C GLY A 415 -2.43 15.53 3.94
N ILE A 416 -2.14 15.03 2.74
CA ILE A 416 -3.01 14.09 2.01
C ILE A 416 -3.21 12.81 2.82
N GLY A 417 -2.13 12.21 3.32
CA GLY A 417 -2.19 10.99 4.14
C GLY A 417 -2.97 11.17 5.43
N ALA A 418 -2.77 12.31 6.12
CA ALA A 418 -3.48 12.67 7.34
C ALA A 418 -4.98 12.88 7.09
N VAL A 419 -5.33 13.67 6.08
CA VAL A 419 -6.73 13.94 5.69
C VAL A 419 -7.40 12.64 5.27
N ALA A 420 -6.76 11.82 4.41
CA ALA A 420 -7.32 10.53 3.99
C ALA A 420 -7.58 9.63 5.20
N THR A 421 -6.66 9.55 6.16
CA THR A 421 -6.80 8.72 7.36
C THR A 421 -7.93 9.23 8.28
N MET A 422 -7.95 10.53 8.55
CA MET A 422 -8.97 11.16 9.40
C MET A 422 -10.38 11.04 8.79
N VAL A 423 -10.52 11.45 7.52
CA VAL A 423 -11.82 11.45 6.82
C VAL A 423 -12.35 10.01 6.70
N THR A 424 -11.50 9.05 6.32
CA THR A 424 -11.94 7.66 6.18
C THR A 424 -12.31 7.06 7.54
N SER A 425 -11.49 7.25 8.57
CA SER A 425 -11.73 6.67 9.90
C SER A 425 -12.95 7.30 10.59
N VAL A 426 -13.03 8.63 10.62
CA VAL A 426 -14.14 9.34 11.26
C VAL A 426 -15.43 9.22 10.44
N GLY A 427 -15.34 9.29 9.11
CA GLY A 427 -16.48 9.16 8.21
C GLY A 427 -17.13 7.78 8.26
N THR A 428 -16.34 6.70 8.30
CA THR A 428 -16.87 5.34 8.46
C THR A 428 -17.47 5.12 9.85
N ALA A 429 -16.83 5.66 10.89
CA ALA A 429 -17.37 5.63 12.24
C ALA A 429 -18.71 6.39 12.34
N TYR A 430 -18.78 7.60 11.79
CA TYR A 430 -20.00 8.39 11.75
C TYR A 430 -21.16 7.66 11.07
N ARG A 431 -20.87 7.01 9.91
CA ARG A 431 -21.88 6.17 9.22
C ARG A 431 -22.30 4.98 10.07
N GLY A 432 -21.35 4.29 10.72
CA GLY A 432 -21.65 3.15 11.61
C GLY A 432 -22.47 3.54 12.85
N LEU A 433 -22.31 4.77 13.35
CA LEU A 433 -23.06 5.28 14.50
C LEU A 433 -24.49 5.70 14.17
N ARG A 434 -24.86 5.86 12.91
CA ARG A 434 -26.26 6.12 12.48
C ARG A 434 -27.17 4.91 12.67
N SER A 435 -26.61 3.68 12.67
CA SER A 435 -27.38 2.47 12.94
C SER A 435 -27.71 2.37 14.43
N PRO A 436 -28.89 1.86 14.81
CA PRO A 436 -29.23 1.56 16.20
C PRO A 436 -28.17 0.61 16.81
N ALA A 437 -27.79 0.85 18.07
CA ALA A 437 -26.72 0.09 18.73
C ALA A 437 -27.05 -1.42 18.81
N VAL A 438 -28.29 -1.76 18.99
CA VAL A 438 -28.79 -3.16 19.05
C VAL A 438 -28.63 -3.84 17.67
N GLU A 439 -29.01 -3.17 16.58
CA GLU A 439 -28.86 -3.71 15.22
C GLU A 439 -27.40 -3.85 14.83
N ALA A 440 -26.56 -2.87 15.19
CA ALA A 440 -25.11 -2.92 14.92
C ALA A 440 -24.43 -4.14 15.56
N VAL A 441 -24.95 -4.61 16.69
CA VAL A 441 -24.46 -5.83 17.37
C VAL A 441 -25.13 -7.08 16.81
N ALA A 442 -26.42 -7.05 16.51
CA ALA A 442 -27.19 -8.20 16.01
C ALA A 442 -26.85 -8.58 14.55
N LEU A 443 -26.63 -7.60 13.66
CA LEU A 443 -26.23 -7.86 12.26
C LEU A 443 -24.86 -8.52 12.11
N ALA A 444 -24.09 -8.60 13.17
CA ALA A 444 -22.74 -9.16 13.21
C ALA A 444 -22.69 -10.49 14.02
N ALA A 445 -23.79 -10.93 14.60
CA ALA A 445 -23.99 -12.25 15.17
C ALA A 445 -24.57 -13.20 14.13
#